data_556c0cbe9565cc369fc64bda6adcf561
#
_entry.id   556c0cbe9565cc369fc64bda6adcf561
#
_cell.length_a   1.000
_cell.length_b   1.000
_cell.length_c   1.000
_cell.angle_alpha   90.00
_cell.angle_beta   90.00
_cell.angle_gamma   90.00
#
_symmetry.space_group_name_H-M   'P 1'
#
loop_
_entity.id
_entity.type
_entity.pdbx_description
1 polymer ?
#
loop_
_entity_poly.entity_id
_entity_poly.type
_entity_poly.pdbx_seq_one_letter_code
_entity_poly.pdbx_strand_id
1 'polypeptide(L)'
;MSNGATMHGVDNTARARRTRLTAEQRRESILKAATEVFAATGYRAGKVSDVAARVGVSEPVIFQNFGSKSALYAAVLDRVATEIRGDLQAHVGQYGSAPDLLAHVLSPSSGGPPHGPGSPGVLFADAATLTADPGLAEPARRAASTLADHLADLVRRGQADGDIRADADPQAAAWLLLSVLSTRPWRAAVMPDPDRLESDVAALALQALTAPAPSPAGRDNREQTRARPPPAQ
;
A
#
# COMPACT_ATOMS: atom_id res chain seq x y z
N MET A 1 -73.59 34.65 1.21
CA MET A 1 -72.88 34.30 -0.01
C MET A 1 -71.43 34.09 0.38
N SER A 2 -71.05 32.85 0.56
CA SER A 2 -69.78 32.50 1.12
C SER A 2 -69.14 31.46 0.19
N ASN A 3 -67.99 31.73 -0.31
CA ASN A 3 -67.25 30.80 -1.16
C ASN A 3 -65.99 30.35 -0.40
N GLY A 4 -66.07 29.16 0.15
CA GLY A 4 -64.97 28.48 0.77
C GLY A 4 -64.13 27.74 -0.29
N ALA A 5 -62.93 28.21 -0.55
CA ALA A 5 -61.97 27.50 -1.37
C ALA A 5 -61.09 26.59 -0.51
N THR A 6 -61.33 25.30 -0.63
CA THR A 6 -60.50 24.25 -0.03
C THR A 6 -59.21 24.10 -0.80
N MET A 7 -58.11 24.52 -0.23
CA MET A 7 -56.80 24.23 -0.77
C MET A 7 -56.40 22.78 -0.43
N HIS A 8 -56.37 21.93 -1.45
CA HIS A 8 -55.73 20.62 -1.37
C HIS A 8 -54.23 20.85 -1.50
N GLY A 9 -53.53 20.72 -0.40
CA GLY A 9 -52.10 20.64 -0.36
C GLY A 9 -51.59 19.35 -1.06
N VAL A 10 -50.97 19.51 -2.18
CA VAL A 10 -50.26 18.42 -2.85
C VAL A 10 -48.91 18.28 -2.15
N ASP A 11 -48.90 17.51 -1.07
CA ASP A 11 -47.65 17.03 -0.48
C ASP A 11 -47.17 15.83 -1.31
N ASN A 12 -46.56 16.13 -2.42
CA ASN A 12 -45.83 15.17 -3.22
C ASN A 12 -44.34 15.35 -2.97
N THR A 13 -43.94 15.04 -1.75
CA THR A 13 -42.54 14.81 -1.45
C THR A 13 -42.03 13.71 -2.35
N ALA A 14 -41.29 14.11 -3.33
CA ALA A 14 -40.56 13.26 -4.25
C ALA A 14 -39.69 12.33 -3.41
N ARG A 15 -40.18 11.12 -3.16
CA ARG A 15 -39.43 9.98 -2.62
C ARG A 15 -38.35 9.70 -3.63
N ALA A 16 -37.16 10.29 -3.40
CA ALA A 16 -36.01 10.11 -4.24
C ALA A 16 -35.87 8.60 -4.52
N ARG A 17 -36.13 8.19 -5.74
CA ARG A 17 -35.97 6.82 -6.22
C ARG A 17 -34.51 6.48 -5.95
N ARG A 18 -34.22 5.76 -4.86
CA ARG A 18 -32.92 5.11 -4.65
C ARG A 18 -32.71 4.23 -5.88
N THR A 19 -31.93 4.72 -6.81
CA THR A 19 -31.53 3.98 -8.00
C THR A 19 -30.89 2.70 -7.48
N ARG A 20 -31.53 1.56 -7.78
CA ARG A 20 -31.04 0.26 -7.33
C ARG A 20 -29.70 0.02 -7.99
N LEU A 21 -28.62 0.05 -7.20
CA LEU A 21 -27.26 -0.21 -7.69
C LEU A 21 -27.24 -1.53 -8.46
N THR A 22 -26.50 -1.56 -9.57
CA THR A 22 -26.19 -2.81 -10.26
C THR A 22 -25.39 -3.73 -9.32
N ALA A 23 -25.29 -5.01 -9.65
CA ALA A 23 -24.49 -5.95 -8.86
C ALA A 23 -23.02 -5.51 -8.78
N GLU A 24 -22.49 -4.99 -9.88
CA GLU A 24 -21.12 -4.47 -9.96
C GLU A 24 -20.93 -3.20 -9.10
N GLN A 25 -21.83 -2.23 -9.23
CA GLN A 25 -21.80 -1.02 -8.40
C GLN A 25 -21.91 -1.32 -6.91
N ARG A 26 -22.72 -2.33 -6.55
CA ARG A 26 -22.84 -2.79 -5.16
C ARG A 26 -21.54 -3.44 -4.68
N ARG A 27 -20.95 -4.33 -5.49
CA ARG A 27 -19.68 -4.96 -5.18
C ARG A 27 -18.59 -3.92 -4.97
N GLU A 28 -18.51 -2.91 -5.82
CA GLU A 28 -17.57 -1.81 -5.73
C GLU A 28 -17.79 -0.98 -4.46
N SER A 29 -19.04 -0.64 -4.12
CA SER A 29 -19.37 0.08 -2.88
C SER A 29 -18.98 -0.70 -1.63
N ILE A 30 -19.17 -2.02 -1.64
CA ILE A 30 -18.76 -2.89 -0.54
C ILE A 30 -17.24 -2.90 -0.42
N LEU A 31 -16.55 -3.05 -1.54
CA LEU A 31 -15.10 -3.13 -1.56
C LEU A 31 -14.45 -1.83 -1.06
N LYS A 32 -14.98 -0.68 -1.47
CA LYS A 32 -14.53 0.62 -0.97
C LYS A 32 -14.72 0.74 0.54
N ALA A 33 -15.91 0.42 1.05
CA ALA A 33 -16.20 0.47 2.48
C ALA A 33 -15.33 -0.51 3.28
N ALA A 34 -15.08 -1.71 2.74
CA ALA A 34 -14.20 -2.71 3.34
C ALA A 34 -12.74 -2.23 3.40
N THR A 35 -12.25 -1.56 2.34
CA THR A 35 -10.92 -0.93 2.33
C THR A 35 -10.80 0.05 3.49
N GLU A 36 -11.76 0.95 3.68
CA GLU A 36 -11.75 1.94 4.76
C GLU A 36 -11.81 1.29 6.16
N VAL A 37 -12.65 0.27 6.35
CA VAL A 37 -12.78 -0.43 7.63
C VAL A 37 -11.50 -1.19 7.97
N PHE A 38 -10.99 -1.99 7.04
CA PHE A 38 -9.80 -2.81 7.31
C PHE A 38 -8.52 -1.97 7.39
N ALA A 39 -8.42 -0.87 6.66
CA ALA A 39 -7.30 0.05 6.79
C ALA A 39 -7.27 0.74 8.17
N ALA A 40 -8.45 0.99 8.77
CA ALA A 40 -8.54 1.60 10.09
C ALA A 40 -8.31 0.60 11.24
N THR A 41 -8.71 -0.66 11.09
CA THR A 41 -8.79 -1.62 12.21
C THR A 41 -7.98 -2.90 12.02
N GLY A 42 -7.42 -3.12 10.82
CA GLY A 42 -6.81 -4.39 10.42
C GLY A 42 -7.83 -5.51 10.18
N TYR A 43 -7.35 -6.65 9.68
CA TYR A 43 -8.19 -7.80 9.39
C TYR A 43 -8.85 -8.38 10.65
N ARG A 44 -8.08 -8.54 11.73
CA ARG A 44 -8.57 -9.27 12.93
C ARG A 44 -9.71 -8.51 13.61
N ALA A 45 -9.53 -7.22 13.85
CA ALA A 45 -10.50 -6.37 14.54
C ALA A 45 -11.63 -5.87 13.62
N GLY A 46 -11.40 -5.72 12.32
CA GLY A 46 -12.39 -5.27 11.35
C GLY A 46 -13.58 -6.22 11.26
N LYS A 47 -14.79 -5.70 11.38
CA LYS A 47 -16.04 -6.48 11.38
C LYS A 47 -16.77 -6.31 10.05
N VAL A 48 -17.33 -7.40 9.53
CA VAL A 48 -18.18 -7.37 8.33
C VAL A 48 -19.46 -6.55 8.59
N SER A 49 -19.96 -6.54 9.82
CA SER A 49 -21.08 -5.69 10.25
C SER A 49 -20.79 -4.20 10.03
N ASP A 50 -19.57 -3.75 10.30
CA ASP A 50 -19.19 -2.34 10.14
C ASP A 50 -19.13 -1.96 8.64
N VAL A 51 -18.66 -2.88 7.79
CA VAL A 51 -18.71 -2.72 6.33
C VAL A 51 -20.15 -2.65 5.85
N ALA A 52 -21.03 -3.57 6.32
CA ALA A 52 -22.43 -3.62 5.96
C ALA A 52 -23.17 -2.34 6.36
N ALA A 53 -22.95 -1.86 7.59
CA ALA A 53 -23.54 -0.61 8.09
C ALA A 53 -23.11 0.60 7.24
N ARG A 54 -21.82 0.67 6.84
CA ARG A 54 -21.31 1.78 6.04
C ARG A 54 -21.90 1.84 4.62
N VAL A 55 -22.21 0.69 4.04
CA VAL A 55 -22.85 0.60 2.70
C VAL A 55 -24.37 0.71 2.79
N GLY A 56 -24.96 0.48 3.98
CA GLY A 56 -26.40 0.45 4.19
C GLY A 56 -27.05 -0.85 3.68
N VAL A 57 -26.36 -1.98 3.84
CA VAL A 57 -26.85 -3.33 3.50
C VAL A 57 -26.75 -4.24 4.73
N SER A 58 -27.31 -5.46 4.62
CA SER A 58 -27.13 -6.48 5.65
C SER A 58 -25.85 -7.31 5.43
N GLU A 59 -25.29 -7.92 6.49
CA GLU A 59 -24.15 -8.81 6.38
C GLU A 59 -24.33 -9.97 5.38
N PRO A 60 -25.52 -10.64 5.30
CA PRO A 60 -25.75 -11.64 4.27
C PRO A 60 -25.50 -11.15 2.85
N VAL A 61 -25.77 -9.86 2.55
CA VAL A 61 -25.49 -9.27 1.24
C VAL A 61 -23.96 -9.20 0.99
N ILE A 62 -23.17 -8.91 2.02
CA ILE A 62 -21.72 -8.92 1.91
C ILE A 62 -21.23 -10.34 1.59
N PHE A 63 -21.70 -11.36 2.34
CA PHE A 63 -21.32 -12.75 2.12
C PHE A 63 -21.80 -13.31 0.76
N GLN A 64 -22.95 -12.86 0.26
CA GLN A 64 -23.40 -13.21 -1.11
C GLN A 64 -22.45 -12.67 -2.19
N ASN A 65 -21.79 -11.53 -1.96
CA ASN A 65 -20.87 -10.91 -2.92
C ASN A 65 -19.43 -11.44 -2.83
N PHE A 66 -18.98 -11.83 -1.63
CA PHE A 66 -17.57 -12.17 -1.38
C PHE A 66 -17.36 -13.54 -0.76
N GLY A 67 -18.39 -14.22 -0.30
CA GLY A 67 -18.34 -15.55 0.31
C GLY A 67 -17.90 -15.54 1.77
N SER A 68 -16.76 -14.93 2.09
CA SER A 68 -16.19 -14.90 3.45
C SER A 68 -15.51 -13.57 3.76
N LYS A 69 -15.20 -13.34 5.05
CA LYS A 69 -14.39 -12.19 5.48
C LYS A 69 -12.97 -12.25 4.87
N SER A 70 -12.37 -13.42 4.80
CA SER A 70 -11.04 -13.59 4.19
C SER A 70 -11.06 -13.30 2.69
N ALA A 71 -12.08 -13.76 1.96
CA ALA A 71 -12.22 -13.45 0.54
C ALA A 71 -12.50 -11.95 0.29
N LEU A 72 -13.27 -11.28 1.16
CA LEU A 72 -13.45 -9.83 1.11
C LEU A 72 -12.13 -9.10 1.35
N TYR A 73 -11.35 -9.52 2.35
CA TYR A 73 -10.06 -8.90 2.64
C TYR A 73 -9.03 -9.14 1.51
N ALA A 74 -9.01 -10.35 0.94
CA ALA A 74 -8.20 -10.65 -0.26
C ALA A 74 -8.53 -9.69 -1.41
N ALA A 75 -9.81 -9.47 -1.68
CA ALA A 75 -10.23 -8.52 -2.71
C ALA A 75 -9.84 -7.06 -2.39
N VAL A 76 -9.80 -6.68 -1.11
CA VAL A 76 -9.27 -5.37 -0.67
C VAL A 76 -7.78 -5.27 -0.96
N LEU A 77 -6.98 -6.28 -0.65
CA LEU A 77 -5.54 -6.29 -0.95
C LEU A 77 -5.27 -6.16 -2.46
N ASP A 78 -5.97 -6.94 -3.29
CA ASP A 78 -5.83 -6.90 -4.74
C ASP A 78 -6.21 -5.51 -5.31
N ARG A 79 -7.29 -4.91 -4.79
CA ARG A 79 -7.71 -3.56 -5.15
C ARG A 79 -6.63 -2.53 -4.82
N VAL A 80 -6.16 -2.51 -3.58
CA VAL A 80 -5.19 -1.53 -3.10
C VAL A 80 -3.85 -1.68 -3.84
N ALA A 81 -3.40 -2.90 -4.12
CA ALA A 81 -2.22 -3.13 -4.96
C ALA A 81 -2.40 -2.54 -6.37
N THR A 82 -3.60 -2.65 -6.94
CA THR A 82 -3.93 -2.10 -8.26
C THR A 82 -3.99 -0.57 -8.24
N GLU A 83 -4.57 0.02 -7.20
CA GLU A 83 -4.63 1.49 -7.02
C GLU A 83 -3.23 2.08 -6.86
N ILE A 84 -2.38 1.52 -5.99
CA ILE A 84 -0.99 1.96 -5.81
C ILE A 84 -0.22 1.87 -7.14
N ARG A 85 -0.40 0.79 -7.90
CA ARG A 85 0.19 0.68 -9.23
C ARG A 85 -0.24 1.81 -10.14
N GLY A 86 -1.54 2.09 -10.21
CA GLY A 86 -2.11 3.17 -11.03
C GLY A 86 -1.53 4.53 -10.64
N ASP A 87 -1.43 4.78 -9.34
CA ASP A 87 -0.87 6.03 -8.80
C ASP A 87 0.62 6.16 -9.15
N LEU A 88 1.42 5.11 -8.95
CA LEU A 88 2.83 5.12 -9.35
C LEU A 88 3.00 5.39 -10.84
N GLN A 89 2.21 4.75 -11.70
CA GLN A 89 2.26 4.96 -13.15
C GLN A 89 1.83 6.38 -13.55
N ALA A 90 0.79 6.92 -12.93
CA ALA A 90 0.32 8.28 -13.21
C ALA A 90 1.36 9.33 -12.79
N HIS A 91 2.13 9.06 -11.74
CA HIS A 91 3.11 9.99 -11.21
C HIS A 91 4.49 9.91 -11.89
N VAL A 92 4.82 8.81 -12.59
CA VAL A 92 6.10 8.69 -13.33
C VAL A 92 6.38 9.89 -14.24
N GLY A 93 5.35 10.43 -14.91
CA GLY A 93 5.50 11.60 -15.78
C GLY A 93 5.55 12.95 -15.05
N GLN A 94 5.26 12.99 -13.74
CA GLN A 94 5.24 14.23 -12.94
C GLN A 94 6.57 14.49 -12.22
N TYR A 95 7.34 13.42 -11.96
CA TYR A 95 8.66 13.50 -11.33
C TYR A 95 9.74 13.42 -12.41
N GLY A 96 10.78 14.22 -12.26
CA GLY A 96 11.86 14.34 -13.25
C GLY A 96 12.69 13.07 -13.42
N SER A 97 12.72 12.18 -12.40
CA SER A 97 13.50 10.95 -12.41
C SER A 97 12.86 9.85 -11.56
N ALA A 98 13.31 8.61 -11.74
CA ALA A 98 12.89 7.49 -10.89
C ALA A 98 13.31 7.69 -9.41
N PRO A 99 14.51 8.18 -9.07
CA PRO A 99 14.86 8.55 -7.70
C PRO A 99 13.94 9.60 -7.09
N ASP A 100 13.49 10.61 -7.83
CA ASP A 100 12.59 11.64 -7.33
C ASP A 100 11.22 11.06 -6.95
N LEU A 101 10.68 10.17 -7.78
CA LEU A 101 9.46 9.44 -7.48
C LEU A 101 9.63 8.52 -6.27
N LEU A 102 10.76 7.80 -6.18
CA LEU A 102 11.06 6.96 -5.02
C LEU A 102 11.22 7.79 -3.75
N ALA A 103 11.89 8.95 -3.82
CA ALA A 103 12.01 9.88 -2.71
C ALA A 103 10.63 10.37 -2.24
N HIS A 104 9.74 10.68 -3.19
CA HIS A 104 8.36 11.03 -2.87
C HIS A 104 7.63 9.89 -2.17
N VAL A 105 7.64 8.69 -2.71
CA VAL A 105 6.98 7.49 -2.13
C VAL A 105 7.51 7.16 -0.73
N LEU A 106 8.82 7.31 -0.52
CA LEU A 106 9.47 7.07 0.75
C LEU A 106 9.30 8.23 1.75
N SER A 107 8.95 9.45 1.31
CA SER A 107 8.85 10.61 2.19
C SER A 107 7.75 10.46 3.25
N PRO A 108 8.01 10.82 4.52
CA PRO A 108 6.98 10.94 5.55
C PRO A 108 5.92 11.99 5.23
N SER A 109 6.30 13.03 4.48
CA SER A 109 5.50 14.21 4.18
C SER A 109 4.72 14.13 2.87
N SER A 110 4.79 13.03 2.12
CA SER A 110 4.07 12.86 0.85
C SER A 110 2.57 12.91 1.11
N GLY A 111 2.02 14.07 0.88
CA GLY A 111 0.72 14.58 1.26
C GLY A 111 -0.46 13.64 1.04
N GLY A 112 -0.96 13.15 2.09
CA GLY A 112 -2.04 12.22 2.22
C GLY A 112 -1.57 11.03 3.03
N PRO A 113 -2.43 10.34 3.78
CA PRO A 113 -1.99 9.31 4.70
C PRO A 113 -1.72 7.96 4.02
N PRO A 114 -0.60 7.74 3.30
CA PRO A 114 -0.25 6.38 2.95
C PRO A 114 0.18 5.57 4.19
N HIS A 115 0.34 6.24 5.34
CA HIS A 115 0.95 5.65 6.53
C HIS A 115 0.23 5.92 7.86
N GLY A 116 -0.84 6.73 7.85
CA GLY A 116 -1.71 6.93 9.02
C GLY A 116 -2.78 5.83 9.17
N PRO A 117 -3.54 5.83 10.28
CA PRO A 117 -4.72 4.98 10.40
C PRO A 117 -5.64 5.19 9.18
N GLY A 118 -5.98 4.11 8.49
CA GLY A 118 -6.79 4.18 7.27
C GLY A 118 -6.01 4.19 5.95
N SER A 119 -4.66 4.12 6.00
CA SER A 119 -3.84 4.11 4.78
C SER A 119 -3.66 2.72 4.17
N PRO A 120 -3.41 2.65 2.86
CA PRO A 120 -3.07 1.40 2.18
C PRO A 120 -1.87 0.66 2.80
N GLY A 121 -0.87 1.37 3.30
CA GLY A 121 0.33 0.78 3.92
C GLY A 121 0.01 -0.05 5.17
N VAL A 122 -1.01 0.34 5.93
CA VAL A 122 -1.47 -0.44 7.10
C VAL A 122 -2.02 -1.80 6.67
N LEU A 123 -2.71 -1.88 5.53
CA LEU A 123 -3.24 -3.15 5.01
C LEU A 123 -2.12 -4.14 4.67
N PHE A 124 -1.01 -3.67 4.07
CA PHE A 124 0.13 -4.53 3.75
C PHE A 124 0.93 -4.93 4.99
N ALA A 125 1.08 -4.04 5.97
CA ALA A 125 1.69 -4.37 7.25
C ALA A 125 0.87 -5.42 8.01
N ASP A 126 -0.46 -5.27 8.02
CA ASP A 126 -1.38 -6.26 8.60
C ASP A 126 -1.32 -7.60 7.84
N ALA A 127 -1.38 -7.55 6.50
CA ALA A 127 -1.30 -8.74 5.64
C ALA A 127 -0.03 -9.57 5.88
N ALA A 128 1.11 -8.93 6.14
CA ALA A 128 2.37 -9.61 6.47
C ALA A 128 2.23 -10.49 7.73
N THR A 129 1.38 -10.10 8.69
CA THR A 129 1.12 -10.87 9.92
C THR A 129 0.15 -12.04 9.71
N LEU A 130 -0.56 -12.06 8.58
CA LEU A 130 -1.61 -13.04 8.26
C LEU A 130 -1.13 -14.17 7.36
N THR A 131 0.17 -14.25 7.06
CA THR A 131 0.76 -15.28 6.20
C THR A 131 0.63 -16.70 6.77
N ALA A 132 0.33 -16.83 8.06
CA ALA A 132 0.02 -18.11 8.70
C ALA A 132 -1.46 -18.54 8.53
N ASP A 133 -2.36 -17.64 8.08
CA ASP A 133 -3.77 -17.95 7.81
C ASP A 133 -3.89 -18.56 6.41
N PRO A 134 -4.34 -19.83 6.27
CA PRO A 134 -4.40 -20.50 4.97
C PRO A 134 -5.26 -19.75 3.93
N GLY A 135 -6.30 -19.04 4.38
CA GLY A 135 -7.20 -18.27 3.52
C GLY A 135 -6.61 -16.93 3.05
N LEU A 136 -5.55 -16.44 3.69
CA LEU A 136 -4.96 -15.12 3.43
C LEU A 136 -3.51 -15.17 2.98
N ALA A 137 -2.80 -16.25 3.26
CA ALA A 137 -1.38 -16.37 2.92
C ALA A 137 -1.11 -16.14 1.43
N GLU A 138 -1.89 -16.76 0.55
CA GLU A 138 -1.72 -16.62 -0.89
C GLU A 138 -2.16 -15.26 -1.43
N PRO A 139 -3.33 -14.70 -1.06
CA PRO A 139 -3.69 -13.32 -1.40
C PRO A 139 -2.66 -12.29 -0.92
N ALA A 140 -2.15 -12.42 0.30
CA ALA A 140 -1.13 -11.52 0.84
C ALA A 140 0.18 -11.58 0.04
N ARG A 141 0.64 -12.80 -0.30
CA ARG A 141 1.83 -12.98 -1.14
C ARG A 141 1.65 -12.37 -2.53
N ARG A 142 0.52 -12.62 -3.19
CA ARG A 142 0.24 -12.04 -4.52
C ARG A 142 0.25 -10.51 -4.48
N ALA A 143 -0.44 -9.90 -3.52
CA ALA A 143 -0.48 -8.46 -3.39
C ALA A 143 0.92 -7.87 -3.17
N ALA A 144 1.72 -8.46 -2.27
CA ALA A 144 3.10 -8.05 -2.03
C ALA A 144 3.99 -8.22 -3.27
N SER A 145 3.89 -9.36 -3.98
CA SER A 145 4.64 -9.59 -5.21
C SER A 145 4.26 -8.60 -6.31
N THR A 146 2.97 -8.29 -6.47
CA THR A 146 2.49 -7.29 -7.42
C THR A 146 3.13 -5.92 -7.16
N LEU A 147 3.18 -5.49 -5.90
CA LEU A 147 3.83 -4.22 -5.55
C LEU A 147 5.34 -4.26 -5.75
N ALA A 148 5.99 -5.37 -5.37
CA ALA A 148 7.42 -5.55 -5.60
C ALA A 148 7.77 -5.49 -7.08
N ASP A 149 6.99 -6.12 -7.96
CA ASP A 149 7.19 -6.09 -9.41
C ASP A 149 7.11 -4.65 -9.95
N HIS A 150 6.17 -3.84 -9.47
CA HIS A 150 6.06 -2.44 -9.91
C HIS A 150 7.21 -1.56 -9.42
N LEU A 151 7.67 -1.77 -8.19
CA LEU A 151 8.85 -1.10 -7.68
C LEU A 151 10.12 -1.53 -8.46
N ALA A 152 10.23 -2.82 -8.80
CA ALA A 152 11.32 -3.34 -9.62
C ALA A 152 11.31 -2.72 -11.03
N ASP A 153 10.13 -2.53 -11.64
CA ASP A 153 10.01 -1.83 -12.93
C ASP A 153 10.45 -0.37 -12.83
N LEU A 154 10.14 0.31 -11.74
CA LEU A 154 10.62 1.67 -11.51
C LEU A 154 12.14 1.71 -11.34
N VAL A 155 12.73 0.76 -10.61
CA VAL A 155 14.19 0.62 -10.48
C VAL A 155 14.84 0.37 -11.83
N ARG A 156 14.30 -0.55 -12.67
CA ARG A 156 14.83 -0.82 -14.02
C ARG A 156 14.81 0.42 -14.91
N ARG A 157 13.77 1.25 -14.83
CA ARG A 157 13.73 2.53 -15.56
C ARG A 157 14.83 3.46 -15.10
N GLY A 158 14.97 3.68 -13.78
CA GLY A 158 16.07 4.51 -13.27
C GLY A 158 17.46 3.98 -13.62
N GLN A 159 17.63 2.66 -13.76
CA GLN A 159 18.89 2.06 -14.27
C GLN A 159 19.09 2.37 -15.75
N ALA A 160 18.04 2.29 -16.57
CA ALA A 160 18.12 2.63 -17.99
C ALA A 160 18.43 4.11 -18.22
N ASP A 161 17.90 5.00 -17.35
CA ASP A 161 18.14 6.44 -17.38
C ASP A 161 19.51 6.83 -16.76
N GLY A 162 20.19 5.90 -16.07
CA GLY A 162 21.47 6.13 -15.40
C GLY A 162 21.37 6.76 -14.02
N ASP A 163 20.17 6.94 -13.49
CA ASP A 163 19.89 7.57 -12.19
C ASP A 163 20.01 6.58 -11.01
N ILE A 164 19.85 5.28 -11.29
CA ILE A 164 20.00 4.19 -10.32
C ILE A 164 21.19 3.31 -10.73
N ARG A 165 21.93 2.85 -9.75
CA ARG A 165 23.12 2.00 -9.96
C ARG A 165 22.75 0.72 -10.72
N ALA A 166 23.52 0.40 -11.77
CA ALA A 166 23.25 -0.71 -12.67
C ALA A 166 23.51 -2.10 -12.04
N ASP A 167 24.31 -2.16 -10.95
CA ASP A 167 24.67 -3.41 -10.27
C ASP A 167 23.69 -3.81 -9.15
N ALA A 168 22.66 -2.99 -8.87
CA ALA A 168 21.58 -3.36 -7.95
C ALA A 168 20.62 -4.32 -8.66
N ASP A 169 20.33 -5.46 -8.03
CA ASP A 169 19.23 -6.32 -8.51
C ASP A 169 17.88 -5.62 -8.31
N PRO A 170 17.07 -5.42 -9.37
CA PRO A 170 15.83 -4.66 -9.27
C PRO A 170 14.80 -5.29 -8.32
N GLN A 171 14.77 -6.63 -8.24
CA GLN A 171 13.84 -7.31 -7.32
C GLN A 171 14.30 -7.17 -5.87
N ALA A 172 15.59 -7.31 -5.59
CA ALA A 172 16.13 -7.08 -4.25
C ALA A 172 15.90 -5.64 -3.80
N ALA A 173 16.11 -4.66 -4.69
CA ALA A 173 15.81 -3.26 -4.43
C ALA A 173 14.33 -3.01 -4.14
N ALA A 174 13.43 -3.62 -4.91
CA ALA A 174 11.99 -3.53 -4.70
C ALA A 174 11.57 -4.10 -3.35
N TRP A 175 12.09 -5.25 -2.95
CA TRP A 175 11.81 -5.84 -1.64
C TRP A 175 12.39 -5.01 -0.48
N LEU A 176 13.55 -4.39 -0.67
CA LEU A 176 14.08 -3.42 0.32
C LEU A 176 13.12 -2.24 0.49
N LEU A 177 12.71 -1.61 -0.60
CA LEU A 177 11.77 -0.48 -0.59
C LEU A 177 10.44 -0.87 0.06
N LEU A 178 9.89 -2.01 -0.33
CA LEU A 178 8.63 -2.52 0.23
C LEU A 178 8.76 -2.81 1.73
N SER A 179 9.91 -3.32 2.18
CA SER A 179 10.18 -3.55 3.61
C SER A 179 10.23 -2.24 4.39
N VAL A 180 10.86 -1.21 3.84
CA VAL A 180 10.88 0.14 4.44
C VAL A 180 9.46 0.70 4.56
N LEU A 181 8.66 0.59 3.50
CA LEU A 181 7.30 1.12 3.47
C LEU A 181 6.36 0.36 4.43
N SER A 182 6.38 -0.97 4.39
CA SER A 182 5.44 -1.80 5.17
C SER A 182 5.71 -1.78 6.67
N THR A 183 6.95 -1.58 7.11
CA THR A 183 7.30 -1.51 8.54
C THR A 183 7.21 -0.11 9.13
N ARG A 184 6.90 0.91 8.34
CA ARG A 184 6.78 2.29 8.80
C ARG A 184 5.78 2.48 9.96
N PRO A 185 4.55 1.91 9.95
CA PRO A 185 3.62 2.06 11.07
C PRO A 185 4.19 1.56 12.40
N TRP A 186 4.94 0.46 12.35
CA TRP A 186 5.62 -0.06 13.52
C TRP A 186 6.75 0.86 13.98
N ARG A 187 7.60 1.33 13.06
CA ARG A 187 8.68 2.27 13.39
C ARG A 187 8.13 3.57 13.99
N ALA A 188 7.09 4.14 13.42
CA ALA A 188 6.45 5.35 13.93
C ALA A 188 5.93 5.18 15.38
N ALA A 189 5.53 3.97 15.75
CA ALA A 189 5.04 3.68 17.10
C ALA A 189 6.16 3.51 18.14
N VAL A 190 7.38 3.12 17.74
CA VAL A 190 8.45 2.71 18.66
C VAL A 190 9.68 3.63 18.61
N MET A 191 9.86 4.42 17.58
CA MET A 191 11.01 5.33 17.46
C MET A 191 10.90 6.54 18.40
N PRO A 192 12.02 7.00 18.99
CA PRO A 192 12.03 8.16 19.89
C PRO A 192 11.80 9.49 19.18
N ASP A 193 12.09 9.58 17.89
CA ASP A 193 11.91 10.76 17.02
C ASP A 193 11.50 10.27 15.63
N PRO A 194 10.21 9.89 15.46
CA PRO A 194 9.78 9.22 14.25
C PRO A 194 9.89 10.10 13.00
N ASP A 195 9.58 11.40 13.08
CA ASP A 195 9.58 12.27 11.90
C ASP A 195 10.98 12.44 11.30
N ARG A 196 11.97 12.69 12.15
CA ARG A 196 13.36 12.80 11.73
C ARG A 196 13.92 11.47 11.24
N LEU A 197 13.75 10.42 12.05
CA LEU A 197 14.35 9.11 11.73
C LEU A 197 13.69 8.45 10.52
N GLU A 198 12.40 8.65 10.26
CA GLU A 198 11.76 8.17 9.03
C GLU A 198 12.33 8.86 7.79
N SER A 199 12.64 10.17 7.89
CA SER A 199 13.32 10.89 6.82
C SER A 199 14.73 10.35 6.57
N ASP A 200 15.48 10.06 7.64
CA ASP A 200 16.82 9.47 7.54
C ASP A 200 16.77 8.05 6.95
N VAL A 201 15.80 7.20 7.35
CA VAL A 201 15.59 5.85 6.78
C VAL A 201 15.27 5.93 5.29
N ALA A 202 14.39 6.85 4.88
CA ALA A 202 14.06 7.07 3.48
C ALA A 202 15.29 7.49 2.66
N ALA A 203 16.08 8.45 3.18
CA ALA A 203 17.30 8.92 2.55
C ALA A 203 18.34 7.80 2.41
N LEU A 204 18.54 6.99 3.44
CA LEU A 204 19.48 5.84 3.39
C LEU A 204 19.06 4.79 2.37
N ALA A 205 17.76 4.47 2.31
CA ALA A 205 17.23 3.52 1.33
C ALA A 205 17.45 4.02 -0.11
N LEU A 206 17.21 5.31 -0.36
CA LEU A 206 17.42 5.92 -1.65
C LEU A 206 18.90 5.98 -2.01
N GLN A 207 19.76 6.39 -1.07
CA GLN A 207 21.20 6.45 -1.27
C GLN A 207 21.80 5.09 -1.61
N ALA A 208 21.29 3.99 -1.04
CA ALA A 208 21.72 2.64 -1.38
C ALA A 208 21.49 2.28 -2.86
N LEU A 209 20.52 2.92 -3.50
CA LEU A 209 20.16 2.70 -4.90
C LEU A 209 20.86 3.67 -5.86
N THR A 210 21.18 4.89 -5.41
CA THR A 210 21.74 5.95 -6.25
C THR A 210 23.26 6.10 -6.10
N ALA A 211 23.85 5.58 -5.00
CA ALA A 211 25.30 5.63 -4.82
C ALA A 211 26.02 4.80 -5.89
N PRO A 212 27.18 5.26 -6.40
CA PRO A 212 27.99 4.47 -7.32
C PRO A 212 28.39 3.13 -6.67
N ALA A 213 28.49 2.08 -7.51
CA ALA A 213 28.93 0.76 -7.03
C ALA A 213 30.23 0.87 -6.25
N PRO A 214 30.39 0.18 -5.11
CA PRO A 214 31.67 0.14 -4.42
C PRO A 214 32.72 -0.43 -5.37
N SER A 215 33.83 0.32 -5.56
CA SER A 215 34.92 -0.07 -6.45
C SER A 215 35.46 -1.46 -6.05
N PRO A 216 35.67 -2.39 -7.00
CA PRO A 216 36.15 -3.74 -6.68
C PRO A 216 37.54 -3.77 -6.03
N ALA A 217 38.28 -2.67 -6.09
CA ALA A 217 39.63 -2.53 -5.53
C ALA A 217 39.73 -2.71 -4.00
N GLY A 218 38.61 -2.71 -3.28
CA GLY A 218 38.65 -2.88 -1.82
C GLY A 218 38.53 -4.33 -1.31
N ARG A 219 38.27 -5.30 -2.18
CA ARG A 219 38.15 -6.71 -1.80
C ARG A 219 39.47 -7.46 -1.77
N ASP A 220 40.41 -7.12 -2.64
CA ASP A 220 41.72 -7.79 -2.76
C ASP A 220 42.64 -7.61 -1.54
N ASN A 221 42.51 -6.49 -0.83
CA ASN A 221 43.42 -6.17 0.28
C ASN A 221 43.10 -6.92 1.59
N ARG A 222 41.90 -7.51 1.71
CA ARG A 222 41.53 -8.32 2.89
C ARG A 222 41.90 -9.80 2.75
N GLU A 223 41.98 -10.32 1.52
CA GLU A 223 42.43 -11.68 1.28
C GLU A 223 43.99 -11.79 1.38
N GLN A 224 44.70 -10.77 0.90
CA GLN A 224 46.16 -10.74 1.01
C GLN A 224 46.68 -10.60 2.46
N THR A 225 45.89 -9.97 3.36
CA THR A 225 46.25 -9.85 4.79
C THR A 225 46.04 -11.16 5.54
N ARG A 226 45.14 -12.05 5.06
CA ARG A 226 44.92 -13.38 5.67
C ARG A 226 45.89 -14.46 5.22
N ALA A 227 46.62 -14.24 4.13
CA ALA A 227 47.56 -15.23 3.55
C ALA A 227 49.02 -15.11 4.05
N ARG A 228 49.31 -14.22 5.01
CA ARG A 228 50.66 -14.07 5.55
C ARG A 228 50.89 -15.10 6.66
N PRO A 229 51.75 -16.12 6.46
CA PRO A 229 52.06 -17.09 7.49
C PRO A 229 52.86 -16.41 8.63
N PRO A 230 52.72 -16.92 9.87
CA PRO A 230 53.45 -16.36 11.01
C PRO A 230 54.96 -16.57 10.83
N PRO A 231 55.83 -15.67 11.34
CA PRO A 231 57.25 -15.80 11.27
C PRO A 231 57.72 -17.04 12.06
N ALA A 232 58.56 -17.86 11.46
CA ALA A 232 59.19 -18.99 12.10
C ALA A 232 60.08 -18.50 13.27
N GLN A 233 59.91 -19.14 14.46
CA GLN A 233 60.80 -19.02 15.60
C GLN A 233 61.96 -19.97 15.49
#